data_e704deabb9e677752935d87c7d968fd2
#
_entry.id   e704deabb9e677752935d87c7d968fd2
#
_cell.length_a   1.000
_cell.length_b   1.000
_cell.length_c   1.000
_cell.angle_alpha   90.00
_cell.angle_beta   90.00
_cell.angle_gamma   90.00
#
_symmetry.space_group_name_H-M   'P 1'
#
loop_
_entity.id
_entity.type
_entity.pdbx_description
1 polymer ?
#
loop_
_entity_poly.entity_id
_entity_poly.type
_entity_poly.pdbx_seq_one_letter_code
_entity_poly.pdbx_strand_id
1 'polypeptide(L)'
;LDILVNNAAICGLNLDELGEDPPFKWRELTQTFELAEKCVETNYYGAKETAEAFLPLLQLSDSPRIVNVSSQAGLLENISNEWAKGVLDGVENLTEDRIDEVVKEFVKDLKEGTMEAKRWPTFLPAYMVSKAALNSYTRILARRYPNMCINCVCPGFVKTDMNRYSGILSVEDGAASVVRLALLPNGSPSGLFFACHDVSSF
;
A
#
# COMPACT_ATOMS: atom_id res chain seq x y z
N LEU A 1 -9.81 -21.54 -0.47
CA LEU A 1 -8.64 -20.65 -0.32
C LEU A 1 -8.64 -20.08 1.09
N ASP A 2 -7.55 -20.26 1.82
CA ASP A 2 -7.48 -19.82 3.22
C ASP A 2 -6.72 -18.51 3.39
N ILE A 3 -5.70 -18.30 2.57
CA ILE A 3 -4.81 -17.14 2.71
C ILE A 3 -4.57 -16.48 1.35
N LEU A 4 -4.75 -15.18 1.29
CA LEU A 4 -4.34 -14.32 0.18
C LEU A 4 -3.28 -13.33 0.68
N VAL A 5 -2.15 -13.25 0.00
CA VAL A 5 -1.12 -12.24 0.25
C VAL A 5 -0.95 -11.37 -0.99
N ASN A 6 -1.37 -10.13 -0.91
CA ASN A 6 -1.16 -9.12 -1.94
C ASN A 6 0.21 -8.47 -1.71
N ASN A 7 1.25 -9.06 -2.32
CA ASN A 7 2.63 -8.62 -2.15
C ASN A 7 3.15 -7.78 -3.33
N ALA A 8 2.65 -8.02 -4.54
CA ALA A 8 3.16 -7.36 -5.74
C ALA A 8 3.06 -5.83 -5.64
N ALA A 9 4.16 -5.13 -5.88
CA ALA A 9 4.22 -3.67 -5.85
C ALA A 9 5.41 -3.15 -6.66
N ILE A 10 5.34 -1.89 -7.07
CA ILE A 10 6.43 -1.14 -7.71
C ILE A 10 6.57 0.24 -7.08
N CYS A 11 7.76 0.85 -7.17
CA CYS A 11 8.00 2.18 -6.60
C CYS A 11 7.48 3.34 -7.47
N GLY A 12 7.23 3.09 -8.77
CA GLY A 12 6.75 4.11 -9.70
C GLY A 12 7.78 5.17 -10.05
N LEU A 13 9.07 4.85 -9.97
CA LEU A 13 10.19 5.71 -10.37
C LEU A 13 11.02 5.05 -11.47
N ASN A 14 11.74 5.86 -12.22
CA ASN A 14 12.73 5.37 -13.17
C ASN A 14 14.01 4.97 -12.43
N LEU A 15 14.13 3.69 -12.10
CA LEU A 15 15.31 3.17 -11.39
C LEU A 15 16.58 3.14 -12.25
N ASP A 16 16.48 3.25 -13.56
CA ASP A 16 17.65 3.28 -14.46
C ASP A 16 18.45 4.59 -14.34
N GLU A 17 17.82 5.64 -13.75
CA GLU A 17 18.50 6.88 -13.40
C GLU A 17 19.39 6.77 -12.16
N LEU A 18 19.21 5.72 -11.34
CA LEU A 18 20.15 5.40 -10.27
C LEU A 18 21.44 4.88 -10.87
N GLY A 19 22.56 5.43 -10.52
CA GLY A 19 23.86 4.85 -10.85
C GLY A 19 24.02 3.42 -10.34
N GLU A 20 25.12 2.77 -10.70
CA GLU A 20 25.40 1.39 -10.27
C GLU A 20 25.79 1.29 -8.79
N ASP A 21 26.38 2.37 -8.24
CA ASP A 21 26.93 2.39 -6.89
C ASP A 21 26.20 3.34 -5.93
N PRO A 22 26.03 2.98 -4.65
CA PRO A 22 25.53 3.88 -3.62
C PRO A 22 26.57 4.99 -3.29
N PRO A 23 26.12 6.16 -2.72
CA PRO A 23 24.76 6.40 -2.22
C PRO A 23 23.79 6.77 -3.34
N PHE A 24 22.63 6.10 -3.37
CA PHE A 24 21.60 6.36 -4.37
C PHE A 24 20.84 7.66 -4.07
N LYS A 25 20.64 8.46 -5.11
CA LYS A 25 19.96 9.76 -5.01
C LYS A 25 18.47 9.65 -5.30
N TRP A 26 17.76 8.93 -4.47
CA TRP A 26 16.33 8.64 -4.62
C TRP A 26 15.45 9.88 -4.86
N ARG A 27 15.83 11.04 -4.32
CA ARG A 27 15.07 12.29 -4.45
C ARG A 27 15.24 12.97 -5.82
N GLU A 28 16.25 12.57 -6.57
CA GLU A 28 16.54 13.08 -7.91
C GLU A 28 15.89 12.25 -9.02
N LEU A 29 15.26 11.10 -8.66
CA LEU A 29 14.62 10.20 -9.62
C LEU A 29 13.34 10.82 -10.21
N THR A 30 13.16 10.60 -11.50
CA THR A 30 11.99 11.07 -12.23
C THR A 30 10.81 10.12 -12.01
N GLN A 31 9.64 10.70 -11.77
CA GLN A 31 8.36 10.02 -11.88
C GLN A 31 7.61 10.58 -13.08
N THR A 32 7.52 9.80 -14.16
CA THR A 32 6.66 10.14 -15.30
C THR A 32 5.21 9.81 -14.99
N PHE A 33 4.29 10.35 -15.79
CA PHE A 33 2.86 10.02 -15.69
C PHE A 33 2.62 8.51 -15.83
N GLU A 34 3.25 7.88 -16.82
CA GLU A 34 3.10 6.44 -17.10
C GLU A 34 3.60 5.57 -15.94
N LEU A 35 4.73 5.96 -15.32
CA LEU A 35 5.26 5.26 -14.13
C LEU A 35 4.35 5.41 -12.92
N ALA A 36 3.77 6.59 -12.74
CA ALA A 36 2.84 6.84 -11.64
C ALA A 36 1.53 6.08 -11.84
N GLU A 37 0.95 6.12 -13.05
CA GLU A 37 -0.26 5.37 -13.40
C GLU A 37 -0.05 3.87 -13.17
N LYS A 38 1.03 3.30 -13.70
CA LYS A 38 1.39 1.89 -13.47
C LYS A 38 1.59 1.56 -11.99
N CYS A 39 2.11 2.52 -11.20
CA CYS A 39 2.30 2.33 -9.77
C CYS A 39 0.96 2.19 -9.03
N VAL A 40 0.00 3.08 -9.27
CA VAL A 40 -1.31 2.99 -8.64
C VAL A 40 -2.12 1.79 -9.15
N GLU A 41 -2.00 1.46 -10.44
CA GLU A 41 -2.61 0.26 -11.01
C GLU A 41 -2.10 -1.01 -10.33
N THR A 42 -0.79 -1.16 -10.19
CA THR A 42 -0.21 -2.36 -9.58
C THR A 42 -0.47 -2.42 -8.08
N ASN A 43 -0.18 -1.32 -7.35
CA ASN A 43 -0.11 -1.35 -5.89
C ASN A 43 -1.49 -1.27 -5.23
N TYR A 44 -2.44 -0.58 -5.84
CA TYR A 44 -3.79 -0.40 -5.30
C TYR A 44 -4.84 -1.20 -6.08
N TYR A 45 -5.05 -0.90 -7.36
CA TYR A 45 -6.09 -1.57 -8.14
C TYR A 45 -5.81 -3.06 -8.29
N GLY A 46 -4.57 -3.47 -8.56
CA GLY A 46 -4.20 -4.88 -8.66
C GLY A 46 -4.45 -5.66 -7.37
N ALA A 47 -4.14 -5.07 -6.20
CA ALA A 47 -4.45 -5.68 -4.91
C ALA A 47 -5.96 -5.73 -4.64
N LYS A 48 -6.70 -4.66 -4.97
CA LYS A 48 -8.16 -4.57 -4.85
C LYS A 48 -8.85 -5.63 -5.71
N GLU A 49 -8.57 -5.64 -7.00
CA GLU A 49 -9.18 -6.57 -7.96
C GLU A 49 -8.84 -8.04 -7.63
N THR A 50 -7.60 -8.30 -7.20
CA THR A 50 -7.20 -9.64 -6.74
C THR A 50 -8.00 -10.07 -5.52
N ALA A 51 -8.13 -9.19 -4.51
CA ALA A 51 -8.93 -9.49 -3.33
C ALA A 51 -10.39 -9.76 -3.72
N GLU A 52 -11.02 -8.90 -4.53
CA GLU A 52 -12.40 -9.05 -4.99
C GLU A 52 -12.61 -10.36 -5.74
N ALA A 53 -11.71 -10.73 -6.64
CA ALA A 53 -11.78 -11.96 -7.40
C ALA A 53 -11.70 -13.23 -6.53
N PHE A 54 -10.91 -13.18 -5.44
CA PHE A 54 -10.72 -14.32 -4.54
C PHE A 54 -11.66 -14.34 -3.32
N LEU A 55 -12.37 -13.25 -3.03
CA LEU A 55 -13.33 -13.19 -1.92
C LEU A 55 -14.34 -14.36 -1.91
N PRO A 56 -14.96 -14.78 -3.03
CA PRO A 56 -15.88 -15.92 -3.01
C PRO A 56 -15.22 -17.23 -2.54
N LEU A 57 -13.93 -17.42 -2.86
CA LEU A 57 -13.18 -18.60 -2.43
C LEU A 57 -12.71 -18.50 -0.98
N LEU A 58 -12.33 -17.31 -0.54
CA LEU A 58 -11.97 -17.03 0.85
C LEU A 58 -13.16 -17.23 1.80
N GLN A 59 -14.37 -16.85 1.38
CA GLN A 59 -15.60 -17.04 2.17
C GLN A 59 -15.97 -18.50 2.40
N LEU A 60 -15.42 -19.44 1.63
CA LEU A 60 -15.60 -20.88 1.84
C LEU A 60 -14.63 -21.46 2.89
N SER A 61 -13.67 -20.67 3.35
CA SER A 61 -12.68 -21.10 4.33
C SER A 61 -13.21 -20.93 5.76
N ASP A 62 -12.84 -21.86 6.63
CA ASP A 62 -13.07 -21.74 8.08
C ASP A 62 -12.10 -20.74 8.76
N SER A 63 -11.10 -20.28 8.02
CA SER A 63 -10.02 -19.46 8.55
C SER A 63 -9.44 -18.48 7.51
N PRO A 64 -10.31 -17.63 6.90
CA PRO A 64 -9.89 -16.77 5.78
C PRO A 64 -9.03 -15.60 6.23
N ARG A 65 -7.96 -15.35 5.48
CA ARG A 65 -7.02 -14.25 5.73
C ARG A 65 -6.64 -13.49 4.48
N ILE A 66 -6.51 -12.17 4.62
CA ILE A 66 -5.90 -11.32 3.60
C ILE A 66 -4.78 -10.52 4.26
N VAL A 67 -3.59 -10.57 3.70
CA VAL A 67 -2.46 -9.74 4.10
C VAL A 67 -2.07 -8.84 2.92
N ASN A 68 -2.23 -7.54 3.10
CA ASN A 68 -1.82 -6.54 2.12
C ASN A 68 -0.42 -6.02 2.49
N VAL A 69 0.57 -6.27 1.66
CA VAL A 69 1.92 -5.74 1.87
C VAL A 69 1.95 -4.27 1.48
N SER A 70 1.96 -3.43 2.50
CA SER A 70 1.91 -1.97 2.39
C SER A 70 3.25 -1.33 2.75
N SER A 71 3.23 -0.10 3.24
CA SER A 71 4.40 0.66 3.64
C SER A 71 4.03 1.75 4.63
N GLN A 72 4.96 2.09 5.53
CA GLN A 72 4.88 3.32 6.33
C GLN A 72 4.81 4.59 5.46
N ALA A 73 5.30 4.54 4.21
CA ALA A 73 5.12 5.64 3.27
C ALA A 73 3.65 5.97 2.99
N GLY A 74 2.73 4.99 3.16
CA GLY A 74 1.29 5.16 3.02
C GLY A 74 0.57 5.60 4.30
N LEU A 75 1.26 5.96 5.37
CA LEU A 75 0.63 6.54 6.56
C LEU A 75 0.02 7.92 6.22
N LEU A 76 -1.11 8.24 6.80
CA LEU A 76 -1.84 9.48 6.52
C LEU A 76 -1.06 10.75 6.91
N GLU A 77 -0.11 10.65 7.82
CA GLU A 77 0.82 11.75 8.14
C GLU A 77 1.70 12.15 6.96
N ASN A 78 1.95 11.23 6.02
CA ASN A 78 2.75 11.45 4.81
C ASN A 78 1.92 12.00 3.62
N ILE A 79 0.59 12.05 3.75
CA ILE A 79 -0.32 12.62 2.74
C ILE A 79 -0.55 14.10 3.06
N SER A 80 0.14 14.96 2.36
CA SER A 80 0.10 16.41 2.58
C SER A 80 -1.07 17.13 1.89
N ASN A 81 -1.79 16.45 0.98
CA ASN A 81 -3.05 16.94 0.43
C ASN A 81 -4.18 16.72 1.46
N GLU A 82 -4.65 17.81 2.08
CA GLU A 82 -5.60 17.77 3.18
C GLU A 82 -6.97 17.16 2.78
N TRP A 83 -7.42 17.36 1.55
CA TRP A 83 -8.65 16.74 1.07
C TRP A 83 -8.48 15.23 0.96
N ALA A 84 -7.43 14.75 0.31
CA ALA A 84 -7.14 13.33 0.16
C ALA A 84 -6.95 12.66 1.53
N LYS A 85 -6.19 13.30 2.42
CA LYS A 85 -6.01 12.86 3.80
C LYS A 85 -7.34 12.74 4.53
N GLY A 86 -8.18 13.77 4.49
CA GLY A 86 -9.49 13.77 5.13
C GLY A 86 -10.44 12.69 4.60
N VAL A 87 -10.38 12.40 3.30
CA VAL A 87 -11.15 11.30 2.69
C VAL A 87 -10.65 9.95 3.20
N LEU A 88 -9.32 9.71 3.16
CA LEU A 88 -8.72 8.44 3.53
C LEU A 88 -8.78 8.16 5.05
N ASP A 89 -8.83 9.19 5.88
CA ASP A 89 -8.97 9.08 7.34
C ASP A 89 -10.41 8.77 7.80
N GLY A 90 -11.39 9.14 7.01
CA GLY A 90 -12.81 9.07 7.34
C GLY A 90 -13.38 7.68 7.58
N VAL A 91 -13.03 7.05 8.70
CA VAL A 91 -13.33 5.63 9.02
C VAL A 91 -14.79 5.25 8.82
N GLU A 92 -15.74 6.11 9.26
CA GLU A 92 -17.19 5.80 9.23
C GLU A 92 -17.79 5.92 7.82
N ASN A 93 -17.34 6.91 7.05
CA ASN A 93 -17.90 7.27 5.74
C ASN A 93 -17.00 6.85 4.57
N LEU A 94 -15.91 6.13 4.84
CA LEU A 94 -15.00 5.66 3.81
C LEU A 94 -15.66 4.55 2.99
N THR A 95 -15.65 4.73 1.68
CA THR A 95 -16.10 3.74 0.69
C THR A 95 -15.01 3.49 -0.34
N GLU A 96 -15.11 2.41 -1.08
CA GLU A 96 -14.18 2.11 -2.18
C GLU A 96 -14.19 3.23 -3.22
N ASP A 97 -15.39 3.71 -3.60
CA ASP A 97 -15.53 4.82 -4.55
C ASP A 97 -14.80 6.09 -4.10
N ARG A 98 -14.79 6.37 -2.79
CA ARG A 98 -14.08 7.51 -2.22
C ARG A 98 -12.56 7.34 -2.28
N ILE A 99 -12.06 6.12 -2.07
CA ILE A 99 -10.62 5.83 -2.25
C ILE A 99 -10.26 5.96 -3.73
N ASP A 100 -11.07 5.38 -4.62
CA ASP A 100 -10.88 5.47 -6.07
C ASP A 100 -10.89 6.92 -6.56
N GLU A 101 -11.75 7.78 -5.99
CA GLU A 101 -11.79 9.22 -6.27
C GLU A 101 -10.46 9.90 -5.92
N VAL A 102 -9.88 9.59 -4.74
CA VAL A 102 -8.58 10.14 -4.34
C VAL A 102 -7.48 9.74 -5.31
N VAL A 103 -7.43 8.45 -5.69
CA VAL A 103 -6.41 7.94 -6.61
C VAL A 103 -6.57 8.54 -8.01
N LYS A 104 -7.80 8.66 -8.52
CA LYS A 104 -8.10 9.28 -9.82
C LYS A 104 -7.74 10.77 -9.85
N GLU A 105 -8.07 11.52 -8.78
CA GLU A 105 -7.72 12.94 -8.70
C GLU A 105 -6.19 13.13 -8.62
N PHE A 106 -5.48 12.27 -7.89
CA PHE A 106 -4.02 12.26 -7.88
C PHE A 106 -3.43 12.09 -9.29
N VAL A 107 -3.87 11.06 -10.03
CA VAL A 107 -3.38 10.77 -11.39
C VAL A 107 -3.70 11.92 -12.35
N LYS A 108 -4.88 12.52 -12.24
CA LYS A 108 -5.31 13.68 -13.00
C LYS A 108 -4.42 14.89 -12.70
N ASP A 109 -4.19 15.20 -11.43
CA ASP A 109 -3.38 16.34 -11.01
C ASP A 109 -1.92 16.21 -11.44
N LEU A 110 -1.39 14.99 -11.43
CA LEU A 110 -0.07 14.70 -11.98
C LEU A 110 -0.02 15.00 -13.48
N LYS A 111 -1.03 14.54 -14.23
CA LYS A 111 -1.14 14.78 -15.68
C LYS A 111 -1.26 16.27 -16.03
N GLU A 112 -1.98 17.01 -15.21
CA GLU A 112 -2.22 18.45 -15.39
C GLU A 112 -1.08 19.33 -14.84
N GLY A 113 -0.08 18.74 -14.14
CA GLY A 113 1.04 19.47 -13.54
C GLY A 113 0.65 20.30 -12.32
N THR A 114 -0.44 19.96 -11.63
CA THR A 114 -0.99 20.74 -10.50
C THR A 114 -0.62 20.15 -9.13
N MET A 115 0.28 19.18 -9.09
CA MET A 115 0.69 18.45 -7.89
C MET A 115 1.11 19.36 -6.73
N GLU A 116 1.98 20.33 -7.00
CA GLU A 116 2.49 21.27 -5.99
C GLU A 116 1.38 22.18 -5.46
N ALA A 117 0.58 22.76 -6.36
CA ALA A 117 -0.53 23.67 -6.01
C ALA A 117 -1.57 22.96 -5.12
N LYS A 118 -1.78 21.66 -5.33
CA LYS A 118 -2.70 20.83 -4.54
C LYS A 118 -2.02 20.12 -3.36
N ARG A 119 -0.76 20.38 -3.13
CA ARG A 119 0.02 19.84 -2.00
C ARG A 119 0.05 18.29 -1.95
N TRP A 120 0.18 17.64 -3.10
CA TRP A 120 0.47 16.22 -3.10
C TRP A 120 1.90 15.94 -2.58
N PRO A 121 2.19 14.73 -2.07
CA PRO A 121 3.54 14.38 -1.66
C PRO A 121 4.56 14.63 -2.77
N THR A 122 5.73 15.14 -2.43
CA THR A 122 6.80 15.46 -3.41
C THR A 122 7.82 14.32 -3.57
N PHE A 123 7.88 13.40 -2.60
CA PHE A 123 8.76 12.24 -2.64
C PHE A 123 7.92 10.98 -2.83
N LEU A 124 8.23 10.16 -3.84
CA LEU A 124 7.49 8.93 -4.16
C LEU A 124 5.96 9.12 -4.22
N PRO A 125 5.42 10.18 -4.86
CA PRO A 125 4.01 10.55 -4.70
C PRO A 125 3.05 9.42 -5.06
N ALA A 126 3.22 8.75 -6.21
CA ALA A 126 2.35 7.64 -6.61
C ALA A 126 2.45 6.45 -5.65
N TYR A 127 3.66 6.15 -5.16
CA TYR A 127 3.85 5.08 -4.19
C TYR A 127 3.13 5.39 -2.88
N MET A 128 3.33 6.61 -2.33
CA MET A 128 2.67 7.03 -1.09
C MET A 128 1.15 6.99 -1.20
N VAL A 129 0.59 7.57 -2.26
CA VAL A 129 -0.86 7.58 -2.50
C VAL A 129 -1.40 6.16 -2.68
N SER A 130 -0.71 5.31 -3.47
CA SER A 130 -1.14 3.91 -3.67
C SER A 130 -1.14 3.10 -2.38
N LYS A 131 -0.14 3.29 -1.50
CA LYS A 131 -0.06 2.59 -0.22
C LYS A 131 -1.06 3.13 0.81
N ALA A 132 -1.34 4.44 0.81
CA ALA A 132 -2.41 5.02 1.62
C ALA A 132 -3.81 4.52 1.19
N ALA A 133 -4.04 4.42 -0.12
CA ALA A 133 -5.26 3.83 -0.66
C ALA A 133 -5.40 2.35 -0.26
N LEU A 134 -4.32 1.56 -0.35
CA LEU A 134 -4.31 0.15 0.08
C LEU A 134 -4.56 -0.01 1.58
N ASN A 135 -3.97 0.85 2.42
CA ASN A 135 -4.22 0.88 3.86
C ASN A 135 -5.70 1.15 4.14
N SER A 136 -6.28 2.15 3.48
CA SER A 136 -7.68 2.52 3.63
C SER A 136 -8.63 1.41 3.12
N TYR A 137 -8.30 0.77 2.01
CA TYR A 137 -9.03 -0.37 1.46
C TYR A 137 -9.01 -1.57 2.42
N THR A 138 -7.87 -1.85 3.07
CA THR A 138 -7.77 -2.89 4.11
C THR A 138 -8.77 -2.67 5.24
N ARG A 139 -8.94 -1.42 5.69
CA ARG A 139 -9.92 -1.06 6.73
C ARG A 139 -11.38 -1.31 6.27
N ILE A 140 -11.69 -0.98 5.01
CA ILE A 140 -13.02 -1.24 4.43
C ILE A 140 -13.30 -2.74 4.37
N LEU A 141 -12.38 -3.52 3.83
CA LEU A 141 -12.54 -4.97 3.73
C LEU A 141 -12.73 -5.62 5.10
N ALA A 142 -11.91 -5.26 6.09
CA ALA A 142 -12.02 -5.79 7.44
C ALA A 142 -13.39 -5.50 8.08
N ARG A 143 -13.94 -4.30 7.84
CA ARG A 143 -15.27 -3.93 8.31
C ARG A 143 -16.38 -4.68 7.59
N ARG A 144 -16.23 -4.90 6.26
CA ARG A 144 -17.21 -5.60 5.42
C ARG A 144 -17.24 -7.10 5.70
N TYR A 145 -16.09 -7.67 6.04
CA TYR A 145 -15.91 -9.11 6.26
C TYR A 145 -15.38 -9.41 7.68
N PRO A 146 -16.19 -9.20 8.74
CA PRO A 146 -15.74 -9.29 10.14
C PRO A 146 -15.30 -10.71 10.55
N ASN A 147 -15.68 -11.73 9.77
CA ASN A 147 -15.26 -13.12 9.99
C ASN A 147 -13.91 -13.46 9.33
N MET A 148 -13.29 -12.52 8.63
CA MET A 148 -11.98 -12.66 8.02
C MET A 148 -10.92 -11.87 8.81
N CYS A 149 -9.70 -12.42 8.88
CA CYS A 149 -8.56 -11.67 9.41
C CYS A 149 -7.87 -10.93 8.26
N ILE A 150 -8.13 -9.61 8.14
CA ILE A 150 -7.65 -8.77 7.04
C ILE A 150 -6.80 -7.63 7.61
N ASN A 151 -5.50 -7.65 7.33
CA ASN A 151 -4.57 -6.65 7.85
C ASN A 151 -3.59 -6.21 6.76
N CYS A 152 -2.93 -5.08 6.98
CA CYS A 152 -1.81 -4.66 6.15
C CYS A 152 -0.53 -4.52 6.98
N VAL A 153 0.61 -4.65 6.30
CA VAL A 153 1.92 -4.61 6.94
C VAL A 153 2.95 -3.88 6.09
N CYS A 154 3.73 -3.02 6.73
CA CYS A 154 5.02 -2.57 6.21
C CYS A 154 6.08 -3.56 6.66
N PRO A 155 6.76 -4.27 5.74
CA PRO A 155 7.79 -5.25 6.10
C PRO A 155 9.12 -4.61 6.54
N GLY A 156 9.19 -3.28 6.58
CA GLY A 156 10.41 -2.52 6.80
C GLY A 156 11.17 -2.22 5.50
N PHE A 157 12.37 -1.66 5.63
CA PHE A 157 13.23 -1.36 4.49
C PHE A 157 14.09 -2.58 4.13
N VAL A 158 13.50 -3.46 3.32
CA VAL A 158 14.04 -4.78 2.96
C VAL A 158 14.93 -4.68 1.73
N LYS A 159 16.04 -5.42 1.69
CA LYS A 159 16.95 -5.53 0.53
C LYS A 159 16.27 -6.28 -0.61
N THR A 160 15.76 -5.55 -1.61
CA THR A 160 15.07 -6.10 -2.79
C THR A 160 15.45 -5.34 -4.05
N ASP A 161 15.09 -5.87 -5.22
CA ASP A 161 15.27 -5.21 -6.51
C ASP A 161 14.60 -3.83 -6.56
N MET A 162 13.45 -3.67 -5.89
CA MET A 162 12.71 -2.41 -5.83
C MET A 162 13.55 -1.24 -5.33
N ASN A 163 14.53 -1.50 -4.47
CA ASN A 163 15.41 -0.47 -3.90
C ASN A 163 16.89 -0.73 -4.19
N ARG A 164 17.18 -1.50 -5.25
CA ARG A 164 18.56 -1.87 -5.63
C ARG A 164 19.37 -2.40 -4.44
N TYR A 165 18.72 -3.23 -3.61
CA TYR A 165 19.33 -3.86 -2.43
C TYR A 165 19.87 -2.87 -1.39
N SER A 166 19.45 -1.60 -1.43
CA SER A 166 19.85 -0.57 -0.44
C SER A 166 19.11 -0.68 0.90
N GLY A 167 18.18 -1.62 1.05
CA GLY A 167 17.50 -1.91 2.31
C GLY A 167 18.46 -2.32 3.43
N ILE A 168 17.98 -2.29 4.66
CA ILE A 168 18.75 -2.68 5.86
C ILE A 168 18.38 -4.08 6.39
N LEU A 169 17.13 -4.51 6.13
CA LEU A 169 16.64 -5.84 6.55
C LEU A 169 16.91 -6.89 5.48
N SER A 170 17.09 -8.14 5.89
CA SER A 170 17.13 -9.27 4.97
C SER A 170 15.74 -9.54 4.37
N VAL A 171 15.70 -10.31 3.28
CA VAL A 171 14.44 -10.75 2.67
C VAL A 171 13.65 -11.62 3.65
N GLU A 172 14.35 -12.47 4.41
CA GLU A 172 13.79 -13.35 5.42
C GLU A 172 13.13 -12.55 6.55
N ASP A 173 13.79 -11.51 7.07
CA ASP A 173 13.24 -10.64 8.11
C ASP A 173 11.99 -9.90 7.63
N GLY A 174 12.02 -9.38 6.39
CA GLY A 174 10.87 -8.73 5.78
C GLY A 174 9.70 -9.69 5.59
N ALA A 175 9.97 -10.88 5.06
CA ALA A 175 8.96 -11.91 4.85
C ALA A 175 8.36 -12.43 6.16
N ALA A 176 9.14 -12.53 7.24
CA ALA A 176 8.67 -13.01 8.53
C ALA A 176 7.49 -12.20 9.06
N SER A 177 7.47 -10.87 8.87
CA SER A 177 6.36 -10.02 9.28
C SER A 177 5.06 -10.33 8.51
N VAL A 178 5.17 -10.60 7.21
CA VAL A 178 4.04 -10.96 6.33
C VAL A 178 3.50 -12.35 6.69
N VAL A 179 4.39 -13.32 6.83
CA VAL A 179 4.05 -14.71 7.20
C VAL A 179 3.37 -14.76 8.56
N ARG A 180 3.86 -13.99 9.53
CA ARG A 180 3.24 -13.90 10.86
C ARG A 180 1.77 -13.49 10.76
N LEU A 181 1.43 -12.48 9.95
CA LEU A 181 0.04 -12.05 9.78
C LEU A 181 -0.79 -13.09 9.01
N ALA A 182 -0.20 -13.74 8.02
CA ALA A 182 -0.85 -14.80 7.25
C ALA A 182 -1.19 -16.03 8.13
N LEU A 183 -0.46 -16.24 9.22
CA LEU A 183 -0.63 -17.39 10.14
C LEU A 183 -1.21 -17.00 11.50
N LEU A 184 -1.78 -15.81 11.65
CA LEU A 184 -2.46 -15.42 12.89
C LEU A 184 -3.57 -16.43 13.27
N PRO A 185 -3.80 -16.71 14.55
CA PRO A 185 -4.92 -17.54 15.00
C PRO A 185 -6.28 -16.98 14.56
N ASN A 186 -7.29 -17.84 14.50
CA ASN A 186 -8.67 -17.41 14.28
C ASN A 186 -9.13 -16.48 15.40
N GLY A 187 -9.89 -15.44 15.05
CA GLY A 187 -10.34 -14.43 16.00
C GLY A 187 -9.28 -13.37 16.34
N SER A 188 -8.13 -13.38 15.66
CA SER A 188 -7.15 -12.29 15.79
C SER A 188 -7.71 -10.96 15.27
N PRO A 189 -7.16 -9.81 15.74
CA PRO A 189 -7.57 -8.50 15.28
C PRO A 189 -7.51 -8.34 13.77
N SER A 190 -8.45 -7.59 13.21
CA SER A 190 -8.60 -7.32 11.79
C SER A 190 -8.72 -5.81 11.56
N GLY A 191 -8.34 -5.33 10.38
CA GLY A 191 -8.39 -3.92 10.02
C GLY A 191 -7.24 -3.10 10.60
N LEU A 192 -6.10 -3.72 10.89
CA LEU A 192 -4.94 -3.06 11.49
C LEU A 192 -3.81 -2.88 10.47
N PHE A 193 -3.00 -1.83 10.70
CA PHE A 193 -1.69 -1.65 10.07
C PHE A 193 -0.59 -2.07 11.02
N PHE A 194 0.38 -2.83 10.50
CA PHE A 194 1.56 -3.29 11.24
C PHE A 194 2.82 -2.68 10.64
N ALA A 195 3.68 -2.11 11.50
CA ALA A 195 5.05 -1.76 11.17
C ALA A 195 5.95 -2.92 11.62
N CYS A 196 6.39 -3.75 10.68
CA CYS A 196 7.03 -5.03 10.97
C CYS A 196 6.16 -5.92 11.87
N HIS A 197 6.44 -5.91 13.18
CA HIS A 197 5.73 -6.76 14.13
C HIS A 197 4.73 -6.01 15.02
N ASP A 198 4.78 -4.69 15.04
CA ASP A 198 4.02 -3.86 15.96
C ASP A 198 2.81 -3.21 15.27
N VAL A 199 1.71 -3.12 16.01
CA VAL A 199 0.53 -2.36 15.54
C VAL A 199 0.90 -0.88 15.53
N SER A 200 0.56 -0.20 14.44
CA SER A 200 0.78 1.23 14.24
C SER A 200 -0.49 1.92 13.80
N SER A 201 -0.50 3.26 13.82
CA SER A 201 -1.55 4.07 13.20
C SER A 201 -1.56 3.91 11.67
N PHE A 202 -2.69 4.28 11.08
CA PHE A 202 -2.82 4.40 9.62
C PHE A 202 -2.31 5.75 9.10
#